data_db9e2b61139eab3eeda995508c34fc62
#
_entry.id   db9e2b61139eab3eeda995508c34fc62
#
_cell.length_a   1.000
_cell.length_b   1.000
_cell.length_c   1.000
_cell.angle_alpha   90.00
_cell.angle_beta   90.00
_cell.angle_gamma   90.00
#
_symmetry.space_group_name_H-M   'P 1'
#
loop_
_entity.id
_entity.type
_entity.pdbx_description
1 polymer ?
#
loop_
_entity_poly.entity_id
_entity_poly.type
_entity_poly.pdbx_seq_one_letter_code
_entity_poly.pdbx_strand_id
1 'polypeptide(L)'
;MPMSDESQSENILEPERRVTVAAKVDVLVVGGGPAGLGSALAAARQGAATLLVERNGFLGGVATAALMTIFLHHRERLSGISREIVDALVERKGGVAGKVINFDPEVFKEVALELLEAAKVKLLLYSWAVAPILEDRVVRGAIVENKSGRQALLAKTTIDCTGDADLAFQAGVPTVKGRESDGKMRPISLIFRMGNIDFRALVDYARAHPDQFTRDPNFQVLDLEKGVVRISGFFDLVE
;
A
#
# COMPACT_ATOMS: atom_id res chain seq x y z
N MET A 1 12.27 -15.15 -22.53
CA MET A 1 13.37 -16.09 -22.25
C MET A 1 12.94 -16.97 -21.09
N PRO A 2 12.88 -18.29 -21.23
CA PRO A 2 12.68 -19.17 -20.11
C PRO A 2 13.96 -19.20 -19.29
N MET A 3 13.89 -18.80 -18.02
CA MET A 3 14.95 -19.08 -17.08
C MET A 3 14.87 -20.56 -16.69
N SER A 4 15.53 -21.40 -17.48
CA SER A 4 15.87 -22.75 -17.09
C SER A 4 17.34 -22.72 -16.70
N ASP A 5 17.60 -22.60 -15.42
CA ASP A 5 18.76 -23.20 -14.81
C ASP A 5 18.46 -23.43 -13.33
N GLU A 6 18.24 -24.68 -12.96
CA GLU A 6 18.38 -25.15 -11.59
C GLU A 6 19.88 -25.12 -11.25
N SER A 7 20.48 -23.93 -11.23
CA SER A 7 21.76 -23.74 -10.57
C SER A 7 21.54 -24.09 -9.11
N GLN A 8 22.28 -25.08 -8.62
CA GLN A 8 22.38 -25.40 -7.19
C GLN A 8 22.62 -24.07 -6.47
N SER A 9 21.58 -23.57 -5.79
CA SER A 9 21.69 -22.33 -5.05
C SER A 9 22.75 -22.53 -3.97
N GLU A 10 23.88 -21.87 -4.13
CA GLU A 10 24.94 -21.87 -3.12
C GLU A 10 24.37 -21.23 -1.86
N ASN A 11 24.32 -21.99 -0.76
CA ASN A 11 23.77 -21.53 0.49
C ASN A 11 24.91 -21.17 1.44
N ILE A 12 24.79 -20.00 2.08
CA ILE A 12 25.69 -19.54 3.13
C ILE A 12 24.94 -19.65 4.46
N LEU A 13 25.57 -20.26 5.44
CA LEU A 13 25.03 -20.30 6.79
C LEU A 13 25.17 -18.93 7.46
N GLU A 14 24.02 -18.29 7.76
CA GLU A 14 24.00 -17.09 8.62
C GLU A 14 24.25 -17.51 10.07
N PRO A 15 25.26 -16.92 10.77
CA PRO A 15 25.54 -17.29 12.14
C PRO A 15 24.32 -17.05 13.05
N GLU A 16 24.12 -17.96 14.00
CA GLU A 16 23.14 -17.78 15.07
C GLU A 16 23.44 -16.50 15.85
N ARG A 17 22.40 -15.68 16.09
CA ARG A 17 22.55 -14.39 16.79
C ARG A 17 21.45 -14.16 17.82
N ARG A 18 21.80 -13.45 18.89
CA ARG A 18 20.81 -12.90 19.83
C ARG A 18 20.34 -11.56 19.31
N VAL A 19 19.02 -11.33 19.32
CA VAL A 19 18.39 -10.11 18.82
C VAL A 19 17.75 -9.36 19.98
N THR A 20 18.03 -8.05 20.08
CA THR A 20 17.48 -7.21 21.14
C THR A 20 15.97 -7.00 20.94
N VAL A 21 15.19 -7.16 22.01
CA VAL A 21 13.76 -6.82 22.00
C VAL A 21 13.60 -5.31 22.11
N ALA A 22 13.18 -4.66 21.02
CA ALA A 22 13.02 -3.21 20.95
C ALA A 22 11.63 -2.75 21.43
N ALA A 23 10.61 -3.60 21.29
CA ALA A 23 9.25 -3.28 21.76
C ALA A 23 8.48 -4.53 22.18
N LYS A 24 7.51 -4.31 23.11
CA LYS A 24 6.46 -5.25 23.46
C LYS A 24 5.13 -4.51 23.43
N VAL A 25 4.17 -5.01 22.65
CA VAL A 25 2.88 -4.37 22.43
C VAL A 25 1.72 -5.37 22.48
N ASP A 26 0.48 -4.90 22.47
CA ASP A 26 -0.68 -5.79 22.33
C ASP A 26 -0.85 -6.19 20.87
N VAL A 27 -0.77 -5.21 19.96
CA VAL A 27 -0.96 -5.42 18.53
C VAL A 27 0.24 -4.86 17.74
N LEU A 28 0.85 -5.72 16.95
CA LEU A 28 1.86 -5.36 15.96
C LEU A 28 1.22 -5.41 14.57
N VAL A 29 1.21 -4.30 13.86
CA VAL A 29 0.77 -4.22 12.47
C VAL A 29 1.99 -4.06 11.58
N VAL A 30 2.15 -4.95 10.61
CA VAL A 30 3.30 -4.94 9.69
C VAL A 30 2.86 -4.55 8.30
N GLY A 31 3.34 -3.39 7.85
CA GLY A 31 2.98 -2.73 6.61
C GLY A 31 2.04 -1.54 6.84
N GLY A 32 2.48 -0.35 6.45
CA GLY A 32 1.78 0.93 6.60
C GLY A 32 0.91 1.31 5.39
N GLY A 33 0.49 0.33 4.59
CA GLY A 33 -0.46 0.50 3.49
C GLY A 33 -1.90 0.69 3.96
N PRO A 34 -2.89 0.78 3.03
CA PRO A 34 -4.29 1.00 3.40
C PRO A 34 -4.84 -0.02 4.41
N ALA A 35 -4.47 -1.29 4.27
CA ALA A 35 -4.85 -2.35 5.22
C ALA A 35 -4.24 -2.10 6.61
N GLY A 36 -2.96 -1.73 6.66
CA GLY A 36 -2.26 -1.45 7.92
C GLY A 36 -2.79 -0.23 8.63
N LEU A 37 -3.12 0.84 7.89
CA LEU A 37 -3.76 2.03 8.45
C LEU A 37 -5.10 1.66 9.12
N GLY A 38 -5.96 0.90 8.41
CA GLY A 38 -7.24 0.44 8.94
C GLY A 38 -7.07 -0.42 10.18
N SER A 39 -6.15 -1.39 10.14
CA SER A 39 -5.88 -2.31 11.25
C SER A 39 -5.33 -1.60 12.48
N ALA A 40 -4.35 -0.72 12.29
CA ALA A 40 -3.72 0.00 13.39
C ALA A 40 -4.68 0.98 14.08
N LEU A 41 -5.46 1.74 13.29
CA LEU A 41 -6.47 2.65 13.82
C LEU A 41 -7.55 1.90 14.59
N ALA A 42 -8.05 0.78 14.03
CA ALA A 42 -9.06 -0.03 14.68
C ALA A 42 -8.56 -0.61 16.01
N ALA A 43 -7.36 -1.18 16.03
CA ALA A 43 -6.77 -1.76 17.24
C ALA A 43 -6.55 -0.70 18.33
N ALA A 44 -5.92 0.43 17.97
CA ALA A 44 -5.62 1.50 18.93
C ALA A 44 -6.89 2.15 19.49
N ARG A 45 -7.93 2.35 18.69
CA ARG A 45 -9.22 2.90 19.12
C ARG A 45 -9.98 1.96 20.05
N GLN A 46 -9.69 0.67 20.05
CA GLN A 46 -10.18 -0.29 21.04
C GLN A 46 -9.32 -0.35 22.31
N GLY A 47 -8.33 0.51 22.46
CA GLY A 47 -7.47 0.61 23.64
C GLY A 47 -6.25 -0.30 23.62
N ALA A 48 -5.98 -1.01 22.53
CA ALA A 48 -4.78 -1.85 22.43
C ALA A 48 -3.51 -1.00 22.23
N ALA A 49 -2.45 -1.33 22.98
CA ALA A 49 -1.12 -0.76 22.73
C ALA A 49 -0.61 -1.25 21.35
N THR A 50 -0.69 -0.36 20.35
CA THR A 50 -0.46 -0.70 18.94
C THR A 50 0.84 -0.11 18.42
N LEU A 51 1.63 -0.93 17.71
CA LEU A 51 2.81 -0.52 16.95
C LEU A 51 2.59 -0.87 15.47
N LEU A 52 2.81 0.10 14.59
CA LEU A 52 2.83 -0.11 13.15
C LEU A 52 4.26 0.01 12.63
N VAL A 53 4.67 -0.98 11.84
CA VAL A 53 5.98 -1.04 11.17
C VAL A 53 5.80 -0.82 9.67
N GLU A 54 6.62 0.06 9.09
CA GLU A 54 6.61 0.36 7.66
C GLU A 54 8.05 0.45 7.12
N ARG A 55 8.31 -0.16 5.97
CA ARG A 55 9.61 -0.16 5.31
C ARG A 55 10.00 1.19 4.72
N ASN A 56 9.00 1.97 4.29
CA ASN A 56 9.22 3.32 3.77
C ASN A 56 9.30 4.34 4.92
N GLY A 57 9.78 5.54 4.63
CA GLY A 57 9.76 6.68 5.54
C GLY A 57 8.41 7.41 5.58
N PHE A 58 7.37 6.84 4.98
CA PHE A 58 6.03 7.41 4.90
C PHE A 58 4.98 6.30 4.77
N LEU A 59 3.75 6.64 5.07
CA LEU A 59 2.60 5.75 5.08
C LEU A 59 1.84 5.76 3.75
N GLY A 60 0.93 4.79 3.59
CA GLY A 60 -0.01 4.71 2.49
C GLY A 60 0.24 3.56 1.50
N GLY A 61 1.42 2.95 1.50
CA GLY A 61 1.73 1.80 0.65
C GLY A 61 1.35 2.03 -0.82
N VAL A 62 0.44 1.22 -1.37
CA VAL A 62 0.00 1.34 -2.77
C VAL A 62 -0.60 2.72 -3.10
N ALA A 63 -1.22 3.39 -2.15
CA ALA A 63 -1.81 4.72 -2.33
C ALA A 63 -0.76 5.83 -2.50
N THR A 64 0.44 5.64 -1.98
CA THR A 64 1.50 6.65 -1.96
C THR A 64 2.76 6.19 -2.65
N ALA A 65 3.37 5.08 -2.21
CA ALA A 65 4.61 4.57 -2.81
C ALA A 65 4.41 4.07 -4.25
N ALA A 66 3.29 3.40 -4.53
CA ALA A 66 2.97 2.92 -5.87
C ALA A 66 2.06 3.88 -6.66
N LEU A 67 1.74 5.06 -6.12
CA LEU A 67 0.98 6.12 -6.78
C LEU A 67 -0.42 5.70 -7.29
N MET A 68 -1.04 4.69 -6.69
CA MET A 68 -2.43 4.32 -6.98
C MET A 68 -3.38 5.29 -6.25
N THR A 69 -3.51 6.49 -6.77
CA THR A 69 -4.14 7.65 -6.14
C THR A 69 -5.66 7.71 -6.37
N ILE A 70 -6.34 6.59 -6.17
CA ILE A 70 -7.76 6.45 -6.45
C ILE A 70 -8.48 5.52 -5.49
N PHE A 71 -9.65 5.93 -4.99
CA PHE A 71 -10.66 5.03 -4.43
C PHE A 71 -11.72 4.75 -5.48
N LEU A 72 -11.99 3.46 -5.75
CA LEU A 72 -12.86 3.00 -6.83
C LEU A 72 -14.37 3.09 -6.51
N HIS A 73 -14.74 3.65 -5.35
CA HIS A 73 -16.12 3.76 -4.91
C HIS A 73 -16.52 5.21 -4.66
N HIS A 74 -17.82 5.50 -4.85
CA HIS A 74 -18.39 6.77 -4.40
C HIS A 74 -18.19 6.96 -2.91
N ARG A 75 -17.98 8.21 -2.51
CA ARG A 75 -17.81 8.59 -1.11
C ARG A 75 -18.94 8.08 -0.22
N GLU A 76 -20.18 8.09 -0.68
CA GLU A 76 -21.36 7.66 0.07
C GLU A 76 -21.39 6.15 0.34
N ARG A 77 -20.63 5.35 -0.41
CA ARG A 77 -20.51 3.90 -0.20
C ARG A 77 -19.39 3.52 0.76
N LEU A 78 -18.56 4.48 1.14
CA LEU A 78 -17.50 4.26 2.11
C LEU A 78 -18.04 4.44 3.52
N SER A 79 -17.50 3.68 4.46
CA SER A 79 -17.85 3.75 5.88
C SER A 79 -16.61 3.57 6.76
N GLY A 80 -16.73 3.88 8.05
CA GLY A 80 -15.65 3.71 9.02
C GLY A 80 -14.40 4.47 8.63
N ILE A 81 -13.24 3.85 8.85
CA ILE A 81 -11.91 4.46 8.65
C ILE A 81 -11.70 4.88 7.18
N SER A 82 -12.17 4.10 6.21
CA SER A 82 -12.04 4.47 4.79
C SER A 82 -12.78 5.77 4.47
N ARG A 83 -13.96 5.97 5.04
CA ARG A 83 -14.73 7.20 4.89
C ARG A 83 -14.03 8.38 5.56
N GLU A 84 -13.51 8.18 6.76
CA GLU A 84 -12.78 9.20 7.52
C GLU A 84 -11.54 9.69 6.76
N ILE A 85 -10.75 8.78 6.20
CA ILE A 85 -9.59 9.14 5.36
C ILE A 85 -10.04 9.99 4.17
N VAL A 86 -11.08 9.57 3.46
CA VAL A 86 -11.58 10.30 2.29
C VAL A 86 -12.13 11.67 2.68
N ASP A 87 -12.88 11.76 3.77
CA ASP A 87 -13.42 13.03 4.25
C ASP A 87 -12.28 14.02 4.59
N ALA A 88 -11.23 13.55 5.27
CA ALA A 88 -10.04 14.36 5.57
C ALA A 88 -9.29 14.82 4.31
N LEU A 89 -9.17 13.95 3.29
CA LEU A 89 -8.56 14.31 2.01
C LEU A 89 -9.36 15.40 1.27
N VAL A 90 -10.69 15.27 1.25
CA VAL A 90 -11.57 16.26 0.58
C VAL A 90 -11.55 17.59 1.32
N GLU A 91 -11.61 17.58 2.64
CA GLU A 91 -11.54 18.80 3.49
C GLU A 91 -10.25 19.59 3.25
N ARG A 92 -9.13 18.88 3.07
CA ARG A 92 -7.80 19.50 2.78
C ARG A 92 -7.59 19.85 1.32
N LYS A 93 -8.62 19.71 0.48
CA LYS A 93 -8.52 19.89 -0.97
C LYS A 93 -7.48 18.97 -1.65
N GLY A 94 -7.07 17.93 -0.97
CA GLY A 94 -6.22 16.86 -1.50
C GLY A 94 -7.01 15.70 -2.09
N GLY A 95 -8.35 15.79 -2.13
CA GLY A 95 -9.21 14.78 -2.71
C GLY A 95 -10.34 15.39 -3.52
N VAL A 96 -10.64 14.81 -4.69
CA VAL A 96 -11.75 15.20 -5.56
C VAL A 96 -12.78 14.07 -5.57
N ALA A 97 -13.94 14.35 -4.97
CA ALA A 97 -15.04 13.39 -4.88
C ALA A 97 -15.86 13.36 -6.19
N GLY A 98 -16.13 12.14 -6.68
CA GLY A 98 -16.93 11.90 -7.87
C GLY A 98 -17.43 10.45 -7.87
N LYS A 99 -17.60 9.84 -9.06
CA LYS A 99 -17.87 8.40 -9.19
C LYS A 99 -16.74 7.56 -8.58
N VAL A 100 -15.56 8.11 -8.58
CA VAL A 100 -14.36 7.66 -7.89
C VAL A 100 -13.75 8.86 -7.18
N ILE A 101 -12.89 8.61 -6.21
CA ILE A 101 -12.20 9.69 -5.49
C ILE A 101 -10.73 9.63 -5.90
N ASN A 102 -10.29 10.67 -6.61
CA ASN A 102 -8.87 10.87 -6.88
C ASN A 102 -8.28 11.70 -5.76
N PHE A 103 -7.05 11.43 -5.38
CA PHE A 103 -6.40 12.16 -4.27
C PHE A 103 -4.92 12.43 -4.55
N ASP A 104 -4.42 13.45 -3.87
CA ASP A 104 -3.00 13.76 -3.82
C ASP A 104 -2.32 12.81 -2.82
N PRO A 105 -1.32 12.01 -3.25
CA PRO A 105 -0.63 11.09 -2.36
C PRO A 105 0.22 11.80 -1.30
N GLU A 106 0.64 13.04 -1.49
CA GLU A 106 1.35 13.79 -0.45
C GLU A 106 0.39 14.16 0.69
N VAL A 107 -0.80 14.67 0.34
CA VAL A 107 -1.85 14.94 1.35
C VAL A 107 -2.31 13.64 2.02
N PHE A 108 -2.34 12.52 1.30
CA PHE A 108 -2.64 11.22 1.90
C PHE A 108 -1.64 10.82 2.99
N LYS A 109 -0.33 11.05 2.75
CA LYS A 109 0.73 10.77 3.76
C LYS A 109 0.50 11.55 5.05
N GLU A 110 0.15 12.84 4.93
CA GLU A 110 -0.15 13.71 6.07
C GLU A 110 -1.39 13.23 6.83
N VAL A 111 -2.49 13.00 6.13
CA VAL A 111 -3.73 12.47 6.73
C VAL A 111 -3.50 11.15 7.46
N ALA A 112 -2.77 10.22 6.83
CA ALA A 112 -2.47 8.93 7.43
C ALA A 112 -1.66 9.07 8.72
N LEU A 113 -0.64 9.93 8.73
CA LEU A 113 0.20 10.18 9.90
C LEU A 113 -0.62 10.77 11.04
N GLU A 114 -1.38 11.82 10.78
CA GLU A 114 -2.17 12.51 11.80
C GLU A 114 -3.26 11.61 12.43
N LEU A 115 -3.93 10.79 11.62
CA LEU A 115 -4.91 9.85 12.15
C LEU A 115 -4.28 8.82 13.10
N LEU A 116 -3.09 8.31 12.76
CA LEU A 116 -2.37 7.38 13.63
C LEU A 116 -1.83 8.05 14.89
N GLU A 117 -1.32 9.27 14.80
CA GLU A 117 -0.88 10.06 15.95
C GLU A 117 -2.05 10.36 16.89
N ALA A 118 -3.19 10.81 16.36
CA ALA A 118 -4.39 11.06 17.15
C ALA A 118 -4.90 9.80 17.86
N ALA A 119 -4.74 8.64 17.24
CA ALA A 119 -5.06 7.34 17.84
C ALA A 119 -3.95 6.80 18.77
N LYS A 120 -2.83 7.51 18.93
CA LYS A 120 -1.66 7.13 19.73
C LYS A 120 -1.02 5.82 19.28
N VAL A 121 -1.08 5.52 17.99
CA VAL A 121 -0.34 4.41 17.39
C VAL A 121 1.15 4.73 17.39
N LYS A 122 1.98 3.83 17.90
CA LYS A 122 3.42 3.97 17.76
C LYS A 122 3.83 3.61 16.34
N LEU A 123 4.76 4.37 15.76
CA LEU A 123 5.27 4.17 14.41
C LEU A 123 6.74 3.77 14.43
N LEU A 124 7.08 2.81 13.59
CA LEU A 124 8.47 2.43 13.29
C LEU A 124 8.64 2.41 11.77
N LEU A 125 9.05 3.55 11.23
CA LEU A 125 9.31 3.75 9.80
C LEU A 125 10.73 3.28 9.43
N TYR A 126 11.03 3.19 8.11
CA TYR A 126 12.32 2.71 7.60
C TYR A 126 12.74 1.37 8.20
N SER A 127 11.77 0.50 8.48
CA SER A 127 12.00 -0.76 9.16
C SER A 127 11.36 -1.90 8.39
N TRP A 128 12.18 -2.80 7.91
CA TRP A 128 11.73 -3.96 7.14
C TRP A 128 11.47 -5.13 8.08
N ALA A 129 10.27 -5.68 8.08
CA ALA A 129 9.99 -6.94 8.75
C ALA A 129 10.55 -8.09 7.89
N VAL A 130 11.50 -8.81 8.45
CA VAL A 130 12.30 -9.81 7.72
C VAL A 130 12.00 -11.25 8.12
N ALA A 131 11.39 -11.48 9.28
CA ALA A 131 10.96 -12.80 9.72
C ALA A 131 9.88 -12.73 10.79
N PRO A 132 8.97 -13.70 10.89
CA PRO A 132 8.11 -13.87 12.05
C PRO A 132 8.91 -14.41 13.24
N ILE A 133 8.49 -14.07 14.46
CA ILE A 133 8.94 -14.72 15.68
C ILE A 133 7.92 -15.80 16.02
N LEU A 134 8.33 -17.05 15.99
CA LEU A 134 7.47 -18.20 16.25
C LEU A 134 7.84 -18.87 17.58
N GLU A 135 6.80 -19.21 18.34
CA GLU A 135 6.88 -20.04 19.52
C GLU A 135 5.74 -21.05 19.48
N ASP A 136 6.06 -22.33 19.43
CA ASP A 136 5.05 -23.42 19.33
C ASP A 136 4.02 -23.20 18.21
N ARG A 137 4.46 -22.77 17.03
CA ARG A 137 3.62 -22.41 15.87
C ARG A 137 2.72 -21.18 16.08
N VAL A 138 2.90 -20.43 17.16
CA VAL A 138 2.20 -19.16 17.41
C VAL A 138 3.12 -18.01 17.03
N VAL A 139 2.62 -17.08 16.22
CA VAL A 139 3.35 -15.86 15.89
C VAL A 139 3.34 -14.92 17.09
N ARG A 140 4.52 -14.66 17.65
CA ARG A 140 4.75 -13.81 18.82
C ARG A 140 5.26 -12.42 18.48
N GLY A 141 5.37 -12.10 17.18
CA GLY A 141 5.87 -10.83 16.70
C GLY A 141 6.68 -10.97 15.42
N ALA A 142 7.56 -10.01 15.18
CA ALA A 142 8.40 -9.98 14.00
C ALA A 142 9.82 -9.53 14.32
N ILE A 143 10.76 -10.02 13.55
CA ILE A 143 12.11 -9.47 13.45
C ILE A 143 12.08 -8.37 12.40
N VAL A 144 12.64 -7.22 12.74
CA VAL A 144 12.81 -6.10 11.82
C VAL A 144 14.28 -5.78 11.62
N GLU A 145 14.59 -5.20 10.47
CA GLU A 145 15.92 -4.68 10.17
C GLU A 145 15.80 -3.21 9.74
N ASN A 146 16.65 -2.36 10.34
CA ASN A 146 16.69 -0.94 10.08
C ASN A 146 18.08 -0.36 10.34
N LYS A 147 18.22 0.96 10.34
CA LYS A 147 19.49 1.63 10.61
C LYS A 147 20.12 1.29 11.96
N SER A 148 19.30 0.94 12.95
CA SER A 148 19.76 0.50 14.29
C SER A 148 20.12 -0.99 14.35
N GLY A 149 20.07 -1.69 13.22
CA GLY A 149 20.32 -3.11 13.09
C GLY A 149 19.07 -3.97 13.26
N ARG A 150 19.29 -5.24 13.52
CA ARG A 150 18.25 -6.26 13.64
C ARG A 150 17.62 -6.27 15.03
N GLN A 151 16.31 -6.16 15.12
CA GLN A 151 15.56 -6.00 16.35
C GLN A 151 14.33 -6.90 16.39
N ALA A 152 13.93 -7.33 17.58
CA ALA A 152 12.71 -8.10 17.80
C ALA A 152 11.58 -7.19 18.31
N LEU A 153 10.41 -7.34 17.73
CA LEU A 153 9.18 -6.70 18.19
C LEU A 153 8.22 -7.81 18.64
N LEU A 154 7.90 -7.84 19.92
CA LEU A 154 7.01 -8.84 20.49
C LEU A 154 5.58 -8.29 20.59
N ALA A 155 4.60 -9.14 20.28
CA ALA A 155 3.19 -8.78 20.35
C ALA A 155 2.31 -9.96 20.78
N LYS A 156 1.16 -9.66 21.38
CA LYS A 156 0.11 -10.65 21.64
C LYS A 156 -0.59 -11.07 20.33
N THR A 157 -0.76 -10.10 19.42
CA THR A 157 -1.34 -10.30 18.09
C THR A 157 -0.50 -9.60 17.04
N THR A 158 -0.17 -10.30 15.96
CA THR A 158 0.52 -9.74 14.80
C THR A 158 -0.42 -9.76 13.60
N ILE A 159 -0.57 -8.62 12.93
CA ILE A 159 -1.40 -8.46 11.73
C ILE A 159 -0.47 -8.22 10.56
N ASP A 160 -0.48 -9.14 9.60
CA ASP A 160 0.29 -9.02 8.37
C ASP A 160 -0.48 -8.17 7.35
N CYS A 161 0.05 -6.98 7.07
CA CYS A 161 -0.44 -6.02 6.09
C CYS A 161 0.63 -5.68 5.04
N THR A 162 1.57 -6.58 4.79
CA THR A 162 2.73 -6.38 3.90
C THR A 162 2.34 -6.27 2.43
N GLY A 163 1.14 -6.70 2.06
CA GLY A 163 0.62 -6.69 0.68
C GLY A 163 0.77 -8.06 0.00
N ASP A 164 1.85 -8.78 0.27
CA ASP A 164 2.14 -10.10 -0.31
C ASP A 164 2.14 -11.23 0.74
N ALA A 165 1.65 -10.95 1.96
CA ALA A 165 1.61 -11.89 3.09
C ALA A 165 3.01 -12.39 3.50
N ASP A 166 4.01 -11.51 3.53
CA ASP A 166 5.42 -11.87 3.73
C ASP A 166 5.67 -12.61 5.04
N LEU A 167 5.06 -12.15 6.14
CA LEU A 167 5.20 -12.80 7.44
C LEU A 167 4.37 -14.07 7.54
N ALA A 168 3.14 -14.05 7.02
CA ALA A 168 2.24 -15.19 7.05
C ALA A 168 2.84 -16.36 6.27
N PHE A 169 3.39 -16.09 5.08
CA PHE A 169 4.08 -17.09 4.27
C PHE A 169 5.27 -17.70 5.00
N GLN A 170 6.15 -16.87 5.57
CA GLN A 170 7.31 -17.33 6.33
C GLN A 170 6.92 -18.06 7.62
N ALA A 171 5.77 -17.74 8.20
CA ALA A 171 5.23 -18.44 9.37
C ALA A 171 4.61 -19.82 9.02
N GLY A 172 4.58 -20.19 7.74
CA GLY A 172 4.01 -21.45 7.28
C GLY A 172 2.48 -21.45 7.20
N VAL A 173 1.85 -20.25 7.17
CA VAL A 173 0.41 -20.13 6.94
C VAL A 173 0.12 -20.48 5.47
N PRO A 174 -0.89 -21.32 5.17
CA PRO A 174 -1.26 -21.62 3.79
C PRO A 174 -1.63 -20.35 3.03
N THR A 175 -0.96 -20.14 1.89
CA THR A 175 -1.19 -18.98 1.00
C THR A 175 -1.51 -19.47 -0.40
N VAL A 176 -2.29 -18.66 -1.14
CA VAL A 176 -2.63 -18.93 -2.54
C VAL A 176 -1.98 -17.84 -3.40
N LYS A 177 -1.29 -18.25 -4.46
CA LYS A 177 -0.66 -17.35 -5.41
C LYS A 177 -1.27 -17.55 -6.81
N GLY A 178 -1.74 -16.45 -7.37
CA GLY A 178 -2.37 -16.47 -8.69
C GLY A 178 -3.81 -17.02 -8.68
N ARG A 179 -4.38 -17.09 -9.85
CA ARG A 179 -5.74 -17.53 -10.09
C ARG A 179 -5.77 -19.07 -10.20
N GLU A 180 -6.73 -19.74 -9.57
CA GLU A 180 -6.81 -21.20 -9.53
C GLU A 180 -6.83 -21.87 -10.92
N SER A 181 -7.51 -21.23 -11.89
CA SER A 181 -7.70 -21.78 -13.24
C SER A 181 -6.44 -21.82 -14.09
N ASP A 182 -5.48 -20.89 -13.92
CA ASP A 182 -4.32 -20.75 -14.80
C ASP A 182 -3.05 -20.22 -14.11
N GLY A 183 -3.08 -20.03 -12.80
CA GLY A 183 -1.96 -19.50 -12.00
C GLY A 183 -1.58 -18.04 -12.26
N LYS A 184 -2.30 -17.35 -13.18
CA LYS A 184 -1.95 -15.99 -13.55
C LYS A 184 -2.24 -15.01 -12.42
N MET A 185 -1.32 -14.10 -12.24
CA MET A 185 -1.45 -12.94 -11.34
C MET A 185 -2.05 -11.75 -12.07
N ARG A 186 -2.40 -10.70 -11.33
CA ARG A 186 -2.80 -9.43 -11.95
C ARG A 186 -1.62 -8.89 -12.78
N PRO A 187 -1.92 -8.21 -13.91
CA PRO A 187 -0.88 -7.53 -14.69
C PRO A 187 -0.10 -6.53 -13.84
N ILE A 188 1.18 -6.43 -14.12
CA ILE A 188 2.05 -5.41 -13.52
C ILE A 188 1.80 -4.10 -14.25
N SER A 189 1.72 -3.00 -13.50
CA SER A 189 1.61 -1.65 -14.03
C SER A 189 2.76 -0.79 -13.49
N LEU A 190 3.37 -0.01 -14.37
CA LEU A 190 4.29 1.05 -13.98
C LEU A 190 3.51 2.36 -13.88
N ILE A 191 3.49 2.96 -12.70
CA ILE A 191 2.84 4.25 -12.47
C ILE A 191 3.92 5.28 -12.15
N PHE A 192 3.88 6.43 -12.81
CA PHE A 192 4.83 7.52 -12.61
C PHE A 192 4.13 8.87 -12.72
N ARG A 193 4.77 9.91 -12.21
CA ARG A 193 4.29 11.29 -12.35
C ARG A 193 4.98 11.98 -13.51
N MET A 194 4.21 12.77 -14.24
CA MET A 194 4.73 13.69 -15.25
C MET A 194 4.36 15.11 -14.88
N GLY A 195 5.30 16.02 -15.05
CA GLY A 195 5.07 17.46 -14.91
C GLY A 195 5.08 18.18 -16.24
N ASN A 196 4.76 19.46 -16.21
CA ASN A 196 4.81 20.35 -17.39
C ASN A 196 3.95 19.87 -18.57
N ILE A 197 2.76 19.33 -18.27
CA ILE A 197 1.82 18.85 -19.27
C ILE A 197 0.83 19.97 -19.60
N ASP A 198 0.67 20.30 -20.89
CA ASP A 198 -0.42 21.11 -21.36
C ASP A 198 -1.69 20.24 -21.43
N PHE A 199 -2.48 20.26 -20.36
CA PHE A 199 -3.71 19.49 -20.27
C PHE A 199 -4.75 19.90 -21.32
N ARG A 200 -4.75 21.17 -21.78
CA ARG A 200 -5.68 21.62 -22.83
C ARG A 200 -5.32 20.96 -24.15
N ALA A 201 -4.04 21.06 -24.54
CA ALA A 201 -3.56 20.41 -25.74
C ALA A 201 -3.80 18.89 -25.72
N LEU A 202 -3.59 18.24 -24.57
CA LEU A 202 -3.83 16.80 -24.39
C LEU A 202 -5.32 16.45 -24.56
N VAL A 203 -6.23 17.24 -23.99
CA VAL A 203 -7.68 17.03 -24.12
C VAL A 203 -8.14 17.27 -25.55
N ASP A 204 -7.65 18.31 -26.22
CA ASP A 204 -7.99 18.62 -27.59
C ASP A 204 -7.47 17.53 -28.55
N TYR A 205 -6.27 16.99 -28.29
CA TYR A 205 -5.75 15.84 -29.03
C TYR A 205 -6.63 14.60 -28.84
N ALA A 206 -7.00 14.26 -27.61
CA ALA A 206 -7.85 13.11 -27.33
C ALA A 206 -9.24 13.22 -27.98
N ARG A 207 -9.78 14.42 -28.11
CA ARG A 207 -11.03 14.68 -28.82
C ARG A 207 -10.91 14.55 -30.33
N ALA A 208 -9.76 14.97 -30.89
CA ALA A 208 -9.48 14.90 -32.32
C ALA A 208 -9.17 13.47 -32.81
N HIS A 209 -8.67 12.60 -31.89
CA HIS A 209 -8.25 11.23 -32.22
C HIS A 209 -8.99 10.20 -31.34
N PRO A 210 -10.32 10.11 -31.43
CA PRO A 210 -11.12 9.25 -30.56
C PRO A 210 -10.91 7.75 -30.79
N ASP A 211 -10.29 7.37 -31.88
CA ASP A 211 -9.86 6.02 -32.25
C ASP A 211 -8.69 5.52 -31.39
N GLN A 212 -7.82 6.43 -30.95
CA GLN A 212 -6.67 6.13 -30.10
C GLN A 212 -6.99 6.04 -28.60
N PHE A 213 -8.22 6.32 -28.20
CA PHE A 213 -8.60 6.38 -26.80
C PHE A 213 -9.86 5.57 -26.52
N THR A 214 -9.95 4.99 -25.32
CA THR A 214 -11.18 4.36 -24.89
C THR A 214 -12.32 5.37 -24.75
N ARG A 215 -13.52 4.98 -25.17
CA ARG A 215 -14.76 5.76 -24.97
C ARG A 215 -15.49 5.40 -23.68
N ASP A 216 -14.97 4.41 -22.92
CA ASP A 216 -15.58 4.01 -21.66
C ASP A 216 -15.50 5.16 -20.65
N PRO A 217 -16.66 5.69 -20.18
CA PRO A 217 -16.71 6.81 -19.25
C PRO A 217 -16.10 6.50 -17.88
N ASN A 218 -15.82 5.23 -17.59
CA ASN A 218 -15.12 4.84 -16.38
C ASN A 218 -13.59 5.05 -16.50
N PHE A 219 -13.08 5.06 -17.74
CA PHE A 219 -11.65 5.16 -18.04
C PHE A 219 -11.29 6.45 -18.80
N GLN A 220 -12.28 7.26 -19.16
CA GLN A 220 -12.05 8.55 -19.80
C GLN A 220 -12.82 9.66 -19.08
N VAL A 221 -12.09 10.64 -18.54
CA VAL A 221 -12.63 11.86 -17.94
C VAL A 221 -11.83 13.04 -18.50
N LEU A 222 -12.49 13.95 -19.17
CA LEU A 222 -11.88 15.12 -19.81
C LEU A 222 -12.51 16.40 -19.22
N ASP A 223 -12.40 16.56 -17.90
CA ASP A 223 -12.99 17.67 -17.15
C ASP A 223 -11.89 18.60 -16.62
N LEU A 224 -11.53 19.59 -17.45
CA LEU A 224 -10.53 20.59 -17.11
C LEU A 224 -11.00 21.56 -16.03
N GLU A 225 -12.32 21.81 -15.93
CA GLU A 225 -12.88 22.73 -14.92
C GLU A 225 -12.73 22.14 -13.50
N LYS A 226 -12.88 20.83 -13.39
CA LYS A 226 -12.65 20.09 -12.12
C LYS A 226 -11.20 19.72 -11.90
N GLY A 227 -10.30 20.04 -12.84
CA GLY A 227 -8.89 19.68 -12.75
C GLY A 227 -8.64 18.16 -12.82
N VAL A 228 -9.56 17.40 -13.41
CA VAL A 228 -9.43 15.94 -13.52
C VAL A 228 -9.40 15.55 -14.99
N VAL A 229 -8.24 15.05 -15.42
CA VAL A 229 -8.07 14.43 -16.73
C VAL A 229 -7.65 12.99 -16.52
N ARG A 230 -8.47 12.07 -17.03
CA ARG A 230 -8.16 10.65 -17.10
C ARG A 230 -8.36 10.21 -18.54
N ILE A 231 -7.32 9.67 -19.12
CA ILE A 231 -7.36 9.07 -20.45
C ILE A 231 -6.73 7.68 -20.38
N SER A 232 -7.30 6.77 -21.17
CA SER A 232 -6.71 5.47 -21.44
C SER A 232 -6.63 5.34 -22.94
N GLY A 233 -5.44 5.25 -23.50
CA GLY A 233 -5.26 5.32 -24.93
C GLY A 233 -3.81 5.30 -25.35
N PHE A 234 -3.53 5.96 -26.47
CA PHE A 234 -2.28 5.89 -27.20
C PHE A 234 -1.98 4.47 -27.69
N PHE A 235 -3.01 3.76 -28.12
CA PHE A 235 -2.92 2.35 -28.50
C PHE A 235 -1.93 2.10 -29.63
N ASP A 236 -1.74 3.06 -30.51
CA ASP A 236 -0.78 2.97 -31.63
C ASP A 236 0.69 3.15 -31.20
N LEU A 237 0.94 3.54 -29.95
CA LEU A 237 2.29 3.75 -29.41
C LEU A 237 2.78 2.59 -28.54
N VAL A 238 1.98 1.53 -28.39
CA VAL A 238 2.23 0.41 -27.46
C VAL A 238 2.44 -0.92 -28.21
N GLU A 239 2.82 -0.89 -29.48
CA GLU A 239 3.22 -2.10 -30.23
C GLU A 239 4.67 -2.54 -29.92
#